data_0c4b16eafb4b13db3efb798b39ae7916
#
_entry.id   0c4b16eafb4b13db3efb798b39ae7916
#
_cell.length_a   1.000
_cell.length_b   1.000
_cell.length_c   1.000
_cell.angle_alpha   90.00
_cell.angle_beta   90.00
_cell.angle_gamma   90.00
#
_symmetry.space_group_name_H-M   'P 1'
#
loop_
_entity.id
_entity.type
_entity.pdbx_description
1 polymer ?
#
loop_
_entity_poly.entity_id
_entity_poly.type
_entity_poly.pdbx_seq_one_letter_code
_entity_poly.pdbx_strand_id
1 'polypeptide(L)'
;MRIHKYVLILFLLVGCTSTNFARISSNEHPPKSESVVIPILSGGSDLIYERIGVAFVFGNDTLTEEMINKLMRDQAVQEGADAIIFAKYKDIESARYFESYGSAFVDFDWAKKQGTGNWLMKGKPAGAGLAVIYKTSQENINNLNLNTEEN
;
A
#
# COMPACT_ATOMS: atom_id res chain seq x y z
N MET A 1 0.80 42.73 -24.72
CA MET A 1 0.88 42.46 -23.27
C MET A 1 -0.43 41.85 -22.78
N ARG A 2 -0.85 40.70 -23.33
CA ARG A 2 -2.10 39.97 -22.97
C ARG A 2 -1.92 38.44 -22.79
N ILE A 3 -0.72 37.92 -22.92
CA ILE A 3 -0.44 36.46 -22.88
C ILE A 3 -0.26 35.94 -21.43
N HIS A 4 0.08 36.80 -20.48
CA HIS A 4 0.36 36.39 -19.09
C HIS A 4 -0.86 36.00 -18.27
N LYS A 5 -2.07 36.37 -18.70
CA LYS A 5 -3.30 36.05 -17.94
C LYS A 5 -3.81 34.61 -18.17
N TYR A 6 -3.45 34.00 -19.27
CA TYR A 6 -3.92 32.64 -19.57
C TYR A 6 -3.01 31.53 -19.03
N VAL A 7 -1.74 31.86 -18.76
CA VAL A 7 -0.77 30.90 -18.18
C VAL A 7 -1.09 30.60 -16.70
N LEU A 8 -1.67 31.58 -15.99
CA LEU A 8 -2.01 31.40 -14.56
C LEU A 8 -3.21 30.50 -14.32
N ILE A 9 -4.13 30.38 -15.29
CA ILE A 9 -5.36 29.57 -15.16
C ILE A 9 -5.09 28.09 -15.39
N LEU A 10 -4.03 27.74 -16.13
CA LEU A 10 -3.71 26.34 -16.43
C LEU A 10 -3.10 25.58 -15.23
N PHE A 11 -2.61 26.29 -14.22
CA PHE A 11 -2.02 25.68 -13.02
C PHE A 11 -3.04 25.27 -11.94
N LEU A 12 -4.31 25.65 -12.08
CA LEU A 12 -5.33 25.37 -11.07
C LEU A 12 -6.09 24.04 -11.25
N LEU A 13 -5.76 23.26 -12.30
CA LEU A 13 -6.45 22.00 -12.61
C LEU A 13 -5.66 20.74 -12.23
N VAL A 14 -4.53 20.87 -11.56
CA VAL A 14 -3.83 19.70 -11.01
C VAL A 14 -4.61 19.28 -9.77
N GLY A 15 -5.56 18.37 -9.94
CA GLY A 15 -6.27 17.76 -8.83
C GLY A 15 -5.24 17.18 -7.86
N CYS A 16 -5.32 17.55 -6.58
CA CYS A 16 -4.42 17.07 -5.55
C CYS A 16 -4.57 15.54 -5.45
N THR A 17 -3.59 14.82 -5.96
CA THR A 17 -3.42 13.39 -5.70
C THR A 17 -2.53 13.25 -4.49
N SER A 18 -2.92 12.44 -3.52
CA SER A 18 -2.10 12.10 -2.37
C SER A 18 -1.99 10.60 -2.21
N THR A 19 -0.88 10.17 -1.66
CA THR A 19 -0.60 8.76 -1.39
C THR A 19 -0.26 8.59 0.08
N ASN A 20 -0.64 7.46 0.65
CA ASN A 20 -0.33 7.11 2.02
C ASN A 20 -0.03 5.62 2.12
N PHE A 21 0.99 5.28 2.91
CA PHE A 21 1.33 3.91 3.23
C PHE A 21 1.10 3.65 4.72
N ALA A 22 0.15 2.78 5.02
CA ALA A 22 -0.14 2.36 6.38
C ALA A 22 0.71 1.13 6.70
N ARG A 23 1.84 1.31 7.39
CA ARG A 23 2.67 0.19 7.82
C ARG A 23 1.95 -0.70 8.83
N ILE A 24 2.12 -2.01 8.69
CA ILE A 24 1.59 -3.04 9.58
C ILE A 24 2.73 -3.70 10.36
N SER A 25 3.88 -3.87 9.71
CA SER A 25 5.07 -4.48 10.31
C SER A 25 6.00 -3.42 10.87
N SER A 26 6.61 -3.70 12.02
CA SER A 26 7.72 -2.92 12.57
C SER A 26 9.05 -3.24 11.88
N ASN A 27 9.11 -4.33 11.11
CA ASN A 27 10.29 -4.70 10.35
C ASN A 27 10.51 -3.71 9.21
N GLU A 28 11.71 -3.21 9.09
CA GLU A 28 12.12 -2.37 7.97
C GLU A 28 12.75 -3.23 6.89
N HIS A 29 12.30 -3.03 5.67
CA HIS A 29 12.85 -3.70 4.51
C HIS A 29 13.51 -2.67 3.60
N PRO A 30 14.67 -3.00 3.00
CA PRO A 30 15.34 -2.05 2.11
C PRO A 30 14.46 -1.78 0.88
N PRO A 31 14.38 -0.52 0.45
CA PRO A 31 13.69 -0.18 -0.80
C PRO A 31 14.22 -0.99 -1.96
N LYS A 32 13.34 -1.39 -2.87
CA LYS A 32 13.75 -1.98 -4.14
C LYS A 32 14.11 -0.91 -5.15
N SER A 33 14.84 -1.29 -6.19
CA SER A 33 15.12 -0.40 -7.30
C SER A 33 13.81 0.08 -7.95
N GLU A 34 13.73 1.36 -8.33
CA GLU A 34 12.59 1.94 -9.04
C GLU A 34 12.29 1.25 -10.38
N SER A 35 13.26 0.53 -10.94
CA SER A 35 13.09 -0.26 -12.16
C SER A 35 12.32 -1.58 -11.93
N VAL A 36 12.12 -1.98 -10.67
CA VAL A 36 11.40 -3.22 -10.34
C VAL A 36 9.90 -3.01 -10.48
N VAL A 37 9.29 -3.80 -11.35
CA VAL A 37 7.83 -3.82 -11.51
C VAL A 37 7.26 -4.97 -10.70
N ILE A 38 6.68 -4.66 -9.55
CA ILE A 38 5.99 -5.65 -8.72
C ILE A 38 4.57 -5.91 -9.24
N PRO A 39 4.05 -7.14 -9.14
CA PRO A 39 2.68 -7.47 -9.54
C PRO A 39 1.66 -6.82 -8.60
N ILE A 40 0.48 -6.49 -9.17
CA ILE A 40 -0.71 -6.07 -8.43
C ILE A 40 -1.82 -7.07 -8.76
N LEU A 41 -2.35 -7.70 -7.72
CA LEU A 41 -3.36 -8.75 -7.81
C LEU A 41 -4.63 -8.30 -7.10
N SER A 42 -5.79 -8.53 -7.72
CA SER A 42 -7.10 -8.26 -7.12
C SER A 42 -7.47 -9.29 -6.03
N GLY A 43 -6.91 -10.48 -6.11
CA GLY A 43 -7.03 -11.54 -5.11
C GLY A 43 -5.83 -11.64 -4.17
N GLY A 44 -5.82 -12.70 -3.37
CA GLY A 44 -4.67 -13.07 -2.54
C GLY A 44 -3.54 -13.72 -3.33
N SER A 45 -2.57 -14.26 -2.61
CA SER A 45 -1.47 -15.06 -3.16
C SER A 45 -1.45 -16.41 -2.46
N ASP A 46 -1.15 -17.47 -3.22
CA ASP A 46 -0.93 -18.83 -2.68
C ASP A 46 0.46 -18.98 -2.05
N LEU A 47 1.35 -18.02 -2.28
CA LEU A 47 2.67 -17.99 -1.68
C LEU A 47 2.59 -17.52 -0.23
N ILE A 48 3.42 -18.07 0.64
CA ILE A 48 3.53 -17.59 2.01
C ILE A 48 4.18 -16.21 1.99
N TYR A 49 3.57 -15.26 2.69
CA TYR A 49 4.02 -13.87 2.70
C TYR A 49 3.96 -13.23 4.08
N GLU A 50 4.77 -12.22 4.27
CA GLU A 50 4.68 -11.25 5.34
C GLU A 50 3.91 -10.03 4.86
N ARG A 51 3.00 -9.51 5.68
CA ARG A 51 2.28 -8.26 5.43
C ARG A 51 3.12 -7.11 5.93
N ILE A 52 3.44 -6.14 5.08
CA ILE A 52 4.26 -5.00 5.47
C ILE A 52 3.48 -3.69 5.60
N GLY A 53 2.41 -3.55 4.86
CA GLY A 53 1.57 -2.35 4.92
C GLY A 53 0.48 -2.32 3.88
N VAL A 54 -0.35 -1.30 3.95
CA VAL A 54 -1.39 -1.03 2.95
C VAL A 54 -1.06 0.26 2.22
N ALA A 55 -0.95 0.19 0.90
CA ALA A 55 -0.81 1.33 0.03
C ALA A 55 -2.20 1.92 -0.27
N PHE A 56 -2.38 3.22 -0.04
CA PHE A 56 -3.59 3.95 -0.38
C PHE A 56 -3.28 5.08 -1.36
N VAL A 57 -4.16 5.26 -2.34
CA VAL A 57 -4.13 6.39 -3.28
C VAL A 57 -5.43 7.16 -3.14
N PHE A 58 -5.33 8.45 -2.86
CA PHE A 58 -6.44 9.37 -2.78
C PHE A 58 -6.41 10.32 -3.97
N GLY A 59 -7.54 10.62 -4.52
CA GLY A 59 -7.65 11.52 -5.66
C GLY A 59 -9.10 11.62 -6.14
N ASN A 60 -9.29 12.37 -7.20
CA ASN A 60 -10.58 12.57 -7.82
C ASN A 60 -10.89 11.49 -8.88
N ASP A 61 -12.08 11.56 -9.46
CA ASP A 61 -12.58 10.60 -10.46
C ASP A 61 -11.81 10.63 -11.79
N THR A 62 -10.83 11.53 -11.96
CA THR A 62 -9.99 11.59 -13.15
C THR A 62 -8.82 10.61 -13.11
N LEU A 63 -8.53 10.00 -11.95
CA LEU A 63 -7.49 8.99 -11.83
C LEU A 63 -7.91 7.71 -12.54
N THR A 64 -7.09 7.30 -13.51
CA THR A 64 -7.25 5.98 -14.15
C THR A 64 -6.70 4.89 -13.23
N GLU A 65 -7.16 3.65 -13.44
CA GLU A 65 -6.63 2.50 -12.69
C GLU A 65 -5.12 2.33 -12.90
N GLU A 66 -4.62 2.61 -14.11
CA GLU A 66 -3.19 2.56 -14.40
C GLU A 66 -2.39 3.57 -13.56
N MET A 67 -2.90 4.80 -13.42
CA MET A 67 -2.27 5.81 -12.57
C MET A 67 -2.29 5.38 -11.09
N ILE A 68 -3.41 4.84 -10.63
CA ILE A 68 -3.56 4.33 -9.26
C ILE A 68 -2.56 3.19 -9.02
N ASN A 69 -2.46 2.25 -9.94
CA ASN A 69 -1.52 1.13 -9.88
C ASN A 69 -0.07 1.60 -9.81
N LYS A 70 0.30 2.58 -10.63
CA LYS A 70 1.64 3.18 -10.58
C LYS A 70 1.92 3.76 -9.20
N LEU A 71 1.01 4.57 -8.67
CA LEU A 71 1.18 5.22 -7.37
C LEU A 71 1.24 4.21 -6.21
N MET A 72 0.46 3.13 -6.24
CA MET A 72 0.56 2.06 -5.25
C MET A 72 1.89 1.32 -5.33
N ARG A 73 2.36 1.02 -6.56
CA ARG A 73 3.67 0.38 -6.75
C ARG A 73 4.81 1.23 -6.23
N ASP A 74 4.82 2.51 -6.56
CA ASP A 74 5.87 3.44 -6.14
C ASP A 74 6.01 3.43 -4.61
N GLN A 75 4.90 3.43 -3.87
CA GLN A 75 4.92 3.31 -2.40
C GLN A 75 5.44 1.94 -1.94
N ALA A 76 4.88 0.86 -2.49
CA ALA A 76 5.21 -0.49 -2.06
C ALA A 76 6.68 -0.86 -2.35
N VAL A 77 7.24 -0.41 -3.47
CA VAL A 77 8.64 -0.59 -3.84
C VAL A 77 9.57 0.14 -2.85
N GLN A 78 9.21 1.34 -2.41
CA GLN A 78 9.96 2.09 -1.39
C GLN A 78 9.96 1.36 -0.03
N GLU A 79 8.93 0.60 0.27
CA GLU A 79 8.82 -0.23 1.48
C GLU A 79 9.36 -1.66 1.30
N GLY A 80 9.98 -1.96 0.17
CA GLY A 80 10.62 -3.25 -0.11
C GLY A 80 9.69 -4.39 -0.54
N ALA A 81 8.44 -4.11 -0.88
CA ALA A 81 7.44 -5.13 -1.23
C ALA A 81 7.80 -5.95 -2.48
N ASP A 82 7.38 -7.22 -2.49
CA ASP A 82 7.44 -8.11 -3.66
C ASP A 82 6.18 -8.06 -4.50
N ALA A 83 5.04 -7.74 -3.88
CA ALA A 83 3.75 -7.67 -4.55
C ALA A 83 2.77 -6.77 -3.79
N ILE A 84 1.71 -6.37 -4.48
CA ILE A 84 0.49 -5.84 -3.89
C ILE A 84 -0.63 -6.85 -4.16
N ILE A 85 -1.35 -7.26 -3.12
CA ILE A 85 -2.46 -8.20 -3.21
C ILE A 85 -3.74 -7.57 -2.69
N PHE A 86 -4.90 -8.16 -2.98
CA PHE A 86 -6.22 -7.66 -2.64
C PHE A 86 -6.47 -6.22 -3.12
N ALA A 87 -5.90 -5.86 -4.28
CA ALA A 87 -6.09 -4.52 -4.83
C ALA A 87 -7.56 -4.23 -5.11
N LYS A 88 -8.01 -3.06 -4.68
CA LYS A 88 -9.36 -2.55 -4.91
C LYS A 88 -9.31 -1.12 -5.42
N TYR A 89 -10.33 -0.77 -6.23
CA TYR A 89 -10.46 0.53 -6.87
C TYR A 89 -11.88 1.04 -6.67
N LYS A 90 -12.02 2.33 -6.39
CA LYS A 90 -13.30 3.02 -6.15
C LYS A 90 -14.08 2.46 -4.95
N ASP A 91 -14.96 3.25 -4.42
CA ASP A 91 -15.89 2.90 -3.33
C ASP A 91 -15.23 2.16 -2.15
N ILE A 92 -13.98 2.49 -1.87
CA ILE A 92 -13.21 1.90 -0.78
C ILE A 92 -13.46 2.72 0.48
N GLU A 93 -13.77 2.07 1.57
CA GLU A 93 -13.72 2.64 2.91
C GLU A 93 -12.39 2.24 3.54
N SER A 94 -11.46 3.21 3.69
CA SER A 94 -10.08 2.93 4.09
C SER A 94 -9.97 2.20 5.42
N ALA A 95 -10.82 2.58 6.40
CA ALA A 95 -10.83 1.93 7.71
C ALA A 95 -11.21 0.45 7.58
N ARG A 96 -12.29 0.13 6.86
CA ARG A 96 -12.71 -1.26 6.64
C ARG A 96 -11.71 -2.08 5.85
N TYR A 97 -11.11 -1.47 4.84
CA TYR A 97 -10.07 -2.13 4.07
C TYR A 97 -8.88 -2.49 4.96
N PHE A 98 -8.43 -1.53 5.76
CA PHE A 98 -7.34 -1.74 6.69
C PHE A 98 -7.70 -2.81 7.74
N GLU A 99 -8.88 -2.76 8.34
CA GLU A 99 -9.38 -3.79 9.27
C GLU A 99 -9.38 -5.18 8.63
N SER A 100 -9.85 -5.30 7.39
CA SER A 100 -9.95 -6.59 6.71
C SER A 100 -8.59 -7.23 6.41
N TYR A 101 -7.58 -6.43 6.05
CA TYR A 101 -6.32 -6.95 5.52
C TYR A 101 -5.09 -6.53 6.32
N GLY A 102 -5.19 -5.50 7.15
CA GLY A 102 -4.07 -4.91 7.87
C GLY A 102 -4.13 -5.08 9.38
N SER A 103 -5.30 -4.93 10.00
CA SER A 103 -5.42 -4.69 11.45
C SER A 103 -5.08 -5.87 12.34
N ALA A 104 -5.14 -7.10 11.85
CA ALA A 104 -4.93 -8.28 12.69
C ALA A 104 -3.55 -8.35 13.39
N PHE A 105 -2.61 -7.46 13.00
CA PHE A 105 -1.23 -7.48 13.48
C PHE A 105 -0.64 -6.08 13.73
N VAL A 106 -1.48 -5.07 13.88
CA VAL A 106 -0.98 -3.73 14.18
C VAL A 106 -0.64 -3.63 15.65
N ASP A 107 0.63 -3.40 15.94
CA ASP A 107 1.00 -2.74 17.18
C ASP A 107 0.43 -1.30 17.12
N PHE A 108 -0.68 -1.09 17.83
CA PHE A 108 -1.38 0.20 17.84
C PHE A 108 -0.48 1.34 18.31
N ASP A 109 0.42 1.10 19.26
CA ASP A 109 1.35 2.11 19.75
C ASP A 109 2.38 2.48 18.70
N TRP A 110 2.84 1.50 17.92
CA TRP A 110 3.73 1.73 16.81
C TRP A 110 3.03 2.45 15.65
N ALA A 111 1.85 2.01 15.24
CA ALA A 111 1.05 2.65 14.19
C ALA A 111 0.72 4.11 14.56
N LYS A 112 0.44 4.39 15.83
CA LYS A 112 0.18 5.72 16.35
C LYS A 112 1.42 6.62 16.26
N LYS A 113 2.60 6.10 16.54
CA LYS A 113 3.88 6.82 16.38
C LYS A 113 4.18 7.17 14.92
N GLN A 114 3.75 6.33 13.97
CA GLN A 114 3.89 6.58 12.52
C GLN A 114 2.84 7.54 11.96
N GLY A 115 1.93 8.05 12.80
CA GLY A 115 0.88 8.98 12.37
C GLY A 115 -0.22 8.36 11.50
N THR A 116 -0.29 7.03 11.43
CA THR A 116 -1.23 6.31 10.56
C THR A 116 -2.67 6.30 11.09
N GLY A 117 -2.91 6.75 12.34
CA GLY A 117 -4.21 6.56 12.99
C GLY A 117 -5.35 7.46 12.51
N ASN A 118 -5.07 8.71 12.15
CA ASN A 118 -6.13 9.72 11.99
C ASN A 118 -6.71 9.80 10.57
N TRP A 119 -5.94 9.51 9.54
CA TRP A 119 -6.39 9.61 8.16
C TRP A 119 -7.12 8.35 7.67
N LEU A 120 -6.82 7.18 8.23
CA LEU A 120 -7.53 5.93 7.98
C LEU A 120 -9.04 6.05 8.28
N MET A 121 -9.41 6.90 9.23
CA MET A 121 -10.80 7.07 9.67
C MET A 121 -11.63 8.01 8.76
N LYS A 122 -11.01 8.75 7.85
CA LYS A 122 -11.69 9.86 7.14
C LYS A 122 -11.59 9.81 5.62
N GLY A 123 -10.93 8.82 5.05
CA GLY A 123 -10.64 8.82 3.61
C GLY A 123 -11.47 7.84 2.80
N LYS A 124 -11.87 8.27 1.60
CA LYS A 124 -12.32 7.38 0.54
C LYS A 124 -11.21 7.32 -0.51
N PRO A 125 -10.32 6.33 -0.46
CA PRO A 125 -9.26 6.20 -1.45
C PRO A 125 -9.82 5.80 -2.81
N ALA A 126 -9.16 6.28 -3.86
CA ALA A 126 -9.40 5.85 -5.22
C ALA A 126 -8.85 4.43 -5.48
N GLY A 127 -7.83 4.03 -4.71
CA GLY A 127 -7.23 2.70 -4.75
C GLY A 127 -6.61 2.31 -3.42
N ALA A 128 -6.62 1.00 -3.13
CA ALA A 128 -5.97 0.40 -1.98
C ALA A 128 -5.44 -0.99 -2.31
N GLY A 129 -4.32 -1.38 -1.69
CA GLY A 129 -3.74 -2.71 -1.85
C GLY A 129 -2.81 -3.07 -0.71
N LEU A 130 -2.78 -4.35 -0.34
CA LEU A 130 -1.90 -4.88 0.70
C LEU A 130 -0.53 -5.19 0.12
N ALA A 131 0.49 -4.50 0.57
CA ALA A 131 1.87 -4.74 0.22
C ALA A 131 2.45 -5.91 1.05
N VAL A 132 3.12 -6.84 0.37
CA VAL A 132 3.63 -8.07 0.96
C VAL A 132 5.03 -8.39 0.49
N ILE A 133 5.77 -9.14 1.31
CA ILE A 133 7.04 -9.77 0.98
C ILE A 133 6.85 -11.28 1.00
N TYR A 134 7.26 -11.96 -0.05
CA TYR A 134 7.22 -13.42 -0.10
C TYR A 134 8.33 -14.04 0.74
N LYS A 135 7.98 -15.02 1.58
CA LYS A 135 8.95 -15.78 2.34
C LYS A 135 9.65 -16.77 1.42
N THR A 136 10.98 -16.82 1.49
CA THR A 136 11.77 -17.80 0.77
C THR A 136 11.47 -19.22 1.26
N SER A 137 11.59 -20.21 0.38
CA SER A 137 11.31 -21.62 0.69
C SER A 137 12.10 -22.15 1.90
N GLN A 138 13.27 -21.59 2.20
CA GLN A 138 14.06 -21.97 3.36
C GLN A 138 13.49 -21.47 4.69
N GLU A 139 12.91 -20.28 4.73
CA GLU A 139 12.19 -19.78 5.92
C GLU A 139 10.93 -20.60 6.20
N ASN A 140 10.30 -21.10 5.15
CA ASN A 140 9.13 -21.96 5.26
C ASN A 140 9.45 -23.31 5.90
N ILE A 141 10.58 -23.92 5.58
CA ILE A 141 11.04 -25.20 6.14
C ILE A 141 11.37 -25.05 7.62
N ASN A 142 12.03 -23.97 8.02
CA ASN A 142 12.39 -23.71 9.40
C ASN A 142 11.14 -23.49 10.29
N ASN A 143 10.12 -22.81 9.80
CA ASN A 143 8.87 -22.61 10.53
C ASN A 143 8.03 -23.90 10.67
N LEU A 144 8.12 -24.81 9.70
CA LEU A 144 7.49 -26.13 9.77
C LEU A 144 8.18 -27.04 10.81
N ASN A 145 9.51 -27.00 10.89
CA ASN A 145 10.27 -27.81 11.83
C ASN A 145 10.11 -27.37 13.29
N LEU A 146 9.98 -26.06 13.54
CA LEU A 146 9.73 -25.53 14.89
C LEU A 146 8.37 -25.96 15.46
N ASN A 147 7.33 -26.09 14.60
CA ASN A 147 6.01 -26.51 15.02
C ASN A 147 5.88 -28.04 15.23
N THR A 148 6.87 -28.83 14.81
CA THR A 148 6.87 -30.31 15.01
C THR A 148 7.62 -30.72 16.26
N GLU A 149 8.38 -29.85 16.91
CA GLU A 149 9.11 -30.17 18.15
C GLU A 149 8.33 -29.82 19.44
N GLU A 150 7.17 -29.16 19.33
CA GLU A 150 6.32 -28.79 20.49
C GLU A 150 5.10 -29.73 20.72
N ASN A 151 5.02 -30.90 20.08
CA ASN A 151 3.94 -31.87 20.32
C ASN A 151 4.44 -33.20 20.89
#